data_f5340d48037fcbc707ac2766482fb28d
#
_entry.id   f5340d48037fcbc707ac2766482fb28d
#
_cell.length_a   1.000
_cell.length_b   1.000
_cell.length_c   1.000
_cell.angle_alpha   90.00
_cell.angle_beta   90.00
_cell.angle_gamma   90.00
#
_symmetry.space_group_name_H-M   'P 1'
#
loop_
_entity.id
_entity.type
_entity.pdbx_description
1 polymer ?
#
loop_
_entity_poly.entity_id
_entity_poly.type
_entity_poly.pdbx_seq_one_letter_code
_entity_poly.pdbx_strand_id
1 'polypeptide(L)'
;MLKNGEMSKYKDFFIDWNAFWAGCGEMMPGGYIQPTPEYLHKMFFRKPGLPILMVRMPDGTEKPYWNTFYQKVDYPCPDARELVSELGMQYRSACVLTESLRIQLAAGKRPAELDLGRWETLRVPLTDLLESRRRYLGQMDLNVASPLVWKFYADTLHTLAGYGASIVRLDAFAYAHKAVGEHNFLNEPGTWSLLARLQTIADADGVTLLPEIHASYGEKVYEKLAAKGYAVYDFFLPGLMIDALERGSADTLAAWAQEILDKHILTVNMLGCHDGIPMLDLKGLLPEERIQNLIDLIVTRGGMVKNLHGQKNVYYQVNATYYSALGESDAKMLLARAIQLFMPGKPQVWYLDLFAGKNDCDAVARAGEGGHKEINRTNLTKVQIAEALEKPVVKKQLELLRLRRNCPAFAQGAKVQIESCGPELTIEWSCSGHVARLQANLHFRQICTVDFFVAALACASHCITVIFARE
;
A
#
# COMPACT_ATOMS: atom_id res chain seq x y z
N MET A 1 -24.26 12.16 1.22
CA MET A 1 -23.85 13.57 1.34
C MET A 1 -24.03 14.31 0.02
N LEU A 2 -23.40 13.92 -1.07
CA LEU A 2 -23.49 14.62 -2.36
C LEU A 2 -24.91 14.82 -2.91
N LYS A 3 -25.87 13.92 -2.60
CA LYS A 3 -27.28 14.08 -3.04
C LYS A 3 -28.12 14.97 -2.14
N ASN A 4 -27.85 14.99 -0.84
CA ASN A 4 -28.73 15.60 0.17
C ASN A 4 -28.06 16.79 0.90
N GLY A 5 -26.81 17.12 0.56
CA GLY A 5 -26.10 18.26 1.13
C GLY A 5 -26.08 18.26 2.66
N GLU A 6 -26.39 19.39 3.25
CA GLU A 6 -26.48 19.60 4.70
C GLU A 6 -27.53 18.72 5.41
N MET A 7 -28.55 18.26 4.68
CA MET A 7 -29.56 17.34 5.22
C MET A 7 -29.16 15.88 5.18
N SER A 8 -27.93 15.57 4.72
CA SER A 8 -27.43 14.21 4.70
C SER A 8 -27.21 13.69 6.12
N LYS A 9 -27.64 12.44 6.37
CA LYS A 9 -27.31 11.72 7.61
C LYS A 9 -25.80 11.49 7.79
N TYR A 10 -24.98 11.72 6.75
CA TYR A 10 -23.52 11.58 6.76
C TYR A 10 -22.81 12.93 6.89
N LYS A 11 -23.49 14.02 7.24
CA LYS A 11 -22.91 15.35 7.36
C LYS A 11 -21.66 15.37 8.26
N ASP A 12 -21.77 14.75 9.42
CA ASP A 12 -20.68 14.73 10.41
C ASP A 12 -19.73 13.52 10.28
N PHE A 13 -19.84 12.76 9.17
CA PHE A 13 -19.06 11.57 8.95
C PHE A 13 -17.62 11.88 8.51
N PHE A 14 -17.43 13.01 7.84
CA PHE A 14 -16.13 13.49 7.35
C PHE A 14 -15.73 14.76 8.07
N ILE A 15 -14.42 15.03 8.14
CA ILE A 15 -13.91 16.24 8.77
C ILE A 15 -14.25 17.45 7.89
N ASP A 16 -15.12 18.32 8.39
CA ASP A 16 -15.35 19.66 7.84
C ASP A 16 -14.14 20.53 8.17
N TRP A 17 -13.50 21.08 7.14
CA TRP A 17 -12.30 21.90 7.31
C TRP A 17 -12.57 23.15 8.14
N ASN A 18 -13.66 23.86 7.88
CA ASN A 18 -13.97 25.08 8.59
C ASN A 18 -14.34 24.82 10.05
N ALA A 19 -15.10 23.77 10.31
CA ALA A 19 -15.42 23.38 11.68
C ALA A 19 -14.18 22.96 12.46
N PHE A 20 -13.25 22.23 11.82
CA PHE A 20 -12.02 21.77 12.44
C PHE A 20 -11.07 22.93 12.81
N TRP A 21 -10.95 23.95 11.92
CA TRP A 21 -10.05 25.08 12.11
C TRP A 21 -10.74 26.35 12.64
N ALA A 22 -11.96 26.24 13.15
CA ALA A 22 -12.69 27.37 13.70
C ALA A 22 -11.90 28.12 14.78
N GLY A 23 -11.70 29.43 14.57
CA GLY A 23 -10.90 30.25 15.49
C GLY A 23 -9.38 30.14 15.36
N CYS A 24 -8.85 29.33 14.44
CA CYS A 24 -7.40 29.09 14.28
C CYS A 24 -6.80 29.76 13.03
N GLY A 25 -7.54 30.60 12.32
CA GLY A 25 -7.08 31.23 11.09
C GLY A 25 -8.07 32.19 10.49
N GLU A 26 -7.83 32.60 9.24
CA GLU A 26 -8.62 33.57 8.50
C GLU A 26 -9.43 32.92 7.38
N MET A 27 -10.63 33.45 7.13
CA MET A 27 -11.47 33.02 6.01
C MET A 27 -10.86 33.50 4.68
N MET A 28 -10.59 32.58 3.79
CA MET A 28 -9.99 32.85 2.48
C MET A 28 -11.06 33.03 1.39
N PRO A 29 -10.70 33.70 0.24
CA PRO A 29 -11.54 33.80 -0.94
C PRO A 29 -11.90 32.45 -1.42
N GLY A 30 -12.18 31.52 -1.33
CA GLY A 30 -12.56 30.15 -1.70
C GLY A 30 -13.46 29.50 -0.66
N GLY A 31 -13.83 30.25 0.40
CA GLY A 31 -14.77 29.78 1.41
C GLY A 31 -14.20 28.77 2.40
N TYR A 32 -12.88 28.76 2.64
CA TYR A 32 -12.24 27.92 3.65
C TYR A 32 -11.38 28.75 4.61
N ILE A 33 -11.18 28.25 5.83
CA ILE A 33 -10.27 28.87 6.80
C ILE A 33 -8.83 28.46 6.47
N GLN A 34 -7.95 29.44 6.29
CA GLN A 34 -6.51 29.26 6.23
C GLN A 34 -5.95 29.33 7.67
N PRO A 35 -5.46 28.22 8.24
CA PRO A 35 -4.85 28.24 9.56
C PRO A 35 -3.63 29.15 9.59
N THR A 36 -3.32 29.72 10.77
CA THR A 36 -2.12 30.53 10.94
C THR A 36 -0.84 29.72 10.69
N PRO A 37 0.30 30.35 10.37
CA PRO A 37 1.56 29.66 10.14
C PRO A 37 1.99 28.72 11.27
N GLU A 38 1.65 29.05 12.52
CA GLU A 38 1.95 28.19 13.68
C GLU A 38 1.26 26.82 13.57
N TYR A 39 -0.02 26.79 13.24
CA TYR A 39 -0.76 25.54 13.05
C TYR A 39 -0.34 24.81 11.78
N LEU A 40 -0.11 25.53 10.69
CA LEU A 40 0.36 24.95 9.42
C LEU A 40 1.70 24.25 9.56
N HIS A 41 2.63 24.82 10.35
CA HIS A 41 3.95 24.24 10.56
C HIS A 41 3.88 22.83 11.20
N LYS A 42 2.97 22.62 12.11
CA LYS A 42 2.78 21.31 12.76
C LYS A 42 2.00 20.32 11.89
N MET A 43 1.02 20.79 11.14
CA MET A 43 0.02 19.98 10.47
C MET A 43 0.58 19.05 9.38
N PHE A 44 1.54 19.50 8.58
CA PHE A 44 2.03 18.75 7.41
C PHE A 44 3.34 18.01 7.69
N PHE A 45 3.31 17.08 8.63
CA PHE A 45 4.52 16.33 8.97
C PHE A 45 5.07 15.50 7.81
N ARG A 46 4.21 14.83 7.03
CA ARG A 46 4.63 13.97 5.91
C ARG A 46 4.12 14.40 4.54
N LYS A 47 3.20 15.33 4.47
CA LYS A 47 2.57 15.77 3.22
C LYS A 47 2.43 17.29 3.21
N PRO A 48 3.36 18.00 2.57
CA PRO A 48 3.26 19.45 2.45
C PRO A 48 2.08 19.85 1.57
N GLY A 49 1.54 21.05 1.83
CA GLY A 49 0.39 21.60 1.12
C GLY A 49 -0.91 21.52 1.92
N LEU A 50 -1.96 22.17 1.46
CA LEU A 50 -3.27 22.18 2.12
C LEU A 50 -4.10 20.97 1.67
N PRO A 51 -4.41 20.02 2.57
CA PRO A 51 -5.21 18.84 2.24
C PRO A 51 -6.71 19.18 2.23
N ILE A 52 -7.11 20.14 1.40
CA ILE A 52 -8.49 20.59 1.27
C ILE A 52 -9.10 19.94 0.03
N LEU A 53 -10.22 19.25 0.21
CA LEU A 53 -11.08 18.79 -0.85
C LEU A 53 -12.31 19.68 -0.89
N MET A 54 -12.43 20.53 -1.92
CA MET A 54 -13.65 21.31 -2.14
C MET A 54 -14.72 20.43 -2.75
N VAL A 55 -15.86 20.31 -2.08
CA VAL A 55 -16.99 19.48 -2.50
C VAL A 55 -18.16 20.38 -2.90
N ARG A 56 -18.64 20.23 -4.13
CA ARG A 56 -19.81 20.94 -4.61
C ARG A 56 -21.08 20.27 -4.08
N MET A 57 -21.88 21.05 -3.37
CA MET A 57 -23.17 20.59 -2.82
C MET A 57 -24.28 20.65 -3.89
N PRO A 58 -25.44 20.00 -3.65
CA PRO A 58 -26.56 20.00 -4.58
C PRO A 58 -27.12 21.40 -4.90
N ASP A 59 -26.99 22.35 -3.97
CA ASP A 59 -27.40 23.76 -4.13
C ASP A 59 -26.36 24.60 -4.88
N GLY A 60 -25.29 23.99 -5.36
CA GLY A 60 -24.20 24.65 -6.08
C GLY A 60 -23.12 25.28 -5.18
N THR A 61 -23.32 25.34 -3.87
CA THR A 61 -22.28 25.82 -2.94
C THR A 61 -21.11 24.87 -2.85
N GLU A 62 -19.92 25.40 -2.57
CA GLU A 62 -18.71 24.58 -2.34
C GLU A 62 -18.33 24.63 -0.88
N LYS A 63 -18.00 23.45 -0.32
CA LYS A 63 -17.57 23.30 1.07
C LYS A 63 -16.25 22.58 1.15
N PRO A 64 -15.37 23.01 2.06
CA PRO A 64 -14.05 22.42 2.22
C PRO A 64 -14.10 21.21 3.16
N TYR A 65 -13.57 20.08 2.70
CA TYR A 65 -13.36 18.89 3.50
C TYR A 65 -11.88 18.52 3.56
N TRP A 66 -11.46 18.02 4.71
CA TRP A 66 -10.09 17.56 4.89
C TRP A 66 -9.84 16.31 4.05
N ASN A 67 -8.69 16.28 3.36
CA ASN A 67 -8.17 15.08 2.71
C ASN A 67 -6.67 14.95 2.95
N THR A 68 -6.21 13.75 3.31
CA THR A 68 -4.78 13.48 3.57
C THR A 68 -4.02 13.20 2.28
N PHE A 69 -4.65 12.55 1.28
CA PHE A 69 -3.91 11.98 0.16
C PHE A 69 -3.86 12.85 -1.08
N TYR A 70 -4.95 13.09 -1.74
CA TYR A 70 -4.96 13.97 -2.91
C TYR A 70 -6.34 14.54 -3.19
N GLN A 71 -6.33 15.67 -3.89
CA GLN A 71 -7.48 16.26 -4.51
C GLN A 71 -7.23 16.41 -6.01
N LYS A 72 -8.17 15.98 -6.82
CA LYS A 72 -8.19 16.23 -8.26
C LYS A 72 -9.56 16.75 -8.65
N VAL A 73 -9.58 17.78 -9.48
CA VAL A 73 -10.78 18.22 -10.18
C VAL A 73 -10.80 17.51 -11.53
N ASP A 74 -11.93 16.88 -11.83
CA ASP A 74 -12.17 16.20 -13.10
C ASP A 74 -13.31 16.89 -13.85
N TYR A 75 -13.11 17.14 -15.14
CA TYR A 75 -14.09 17.70 -16.03
C TYR A 75 -14.49 16.67 -17.07
N PRO A 76 -15.59 15.91 -16.87
CA PRO A 76 -16.05 14.94 -17.86
C PRO A 76 -16.27 15.59 -19.19
N CYS A 77 -15.62 15.07 -20.23
CA CYS A 77 -15.76 15.60 -21.58
C CYS A 77 -17.21 15.36 -22.09
N PRO A 78 -17.92 16.39 -22.52
CA PRO A 78 -19.23 16.21 -23.13
C PRO A 78 -19.12 15.46 -24.45
N ASP A 79 -20.09 14.64 -24.77
CA ASP A 79 -20.16 14.03 -26.09
C ASP A 79 -20.73 14.99 -27.15
N ALA A 80 -20.62 14.62 -28.42
CA ALA A 80 -21.03 15.50 -29.51
C ALA A 80 -22.55 15.80 -29.51
N ARG A 81 -23.39 14.88 -29.01
CA ARG A 81 -24.86 15.11 -28.91
C ARG A 81 -25.18 16.12 -27.83
N GLU A 82 -24.44 16.06 -26.74
CA GLU A 82 -24.58 17.02 -25.65
C GLU A 82 -24.15 18.42 -26.07
N LEU A 83 -23.08 18.56 -26.84
CA LEU A 83 -22.68 19.87 -27.41
C LEU A 83 -23.71 20.42 -28.40
N VAL A 84 -24.42 19.54 -29.12
CA VAL A 84 -25.53 19.95 -29.99
C VAL A 84 -26.72 20.44 -29.16
N SER A 85 -27.13 19.72 -28.12
CA SER A 85 -28.30 20.06 -27.30
C SER A 85 -28.06 21.29 -26.43
N GLU A 86 -26.89 21.39 -25.81
CA GLU A 86 -26.59 22.44 -24.82
C GLU A 86 -26.06 23.74 -25.46
N LEU A 87 -25.31 23.63 -26.56
CA LEU A 87 -24.64 24.77 -27.19
C LEU A 87 -25.17 25.11 -28.60
N GLY A 88 -26.16 24.39 -29.09
CA GLY A 88 -26.75 24.62 -30.42
C GLY A 88 -25.80 24.36 -31.60
N MET A 89 -24.79 23.54 -31.43
CA MET A 89 -23.78 23.26 -32.42
C MET A 89 -24.29 22.33 -33.54
N GLN A 90 -23.73 22.48 -34.73
CA GLN A 90 -23.90 21.45 -35.76
C GLN A 90 -23.14 20.16 -35.37
N TYR A 91 -23.75 19.00 -35.57
CA TYR A 91 -23.20 17.72 -35.11
C TYR A 91 -21.78 17.43 -35.58
N ARG A 92 -21.44 17.68 -36.83
CA ARG A 92 -20.08 17.54 -37.37
C ARG A 92 -19.05 18.43 -36.66
N SER A 93 -19.42 19.66 -36.37
CA SER A 93 -18.60 20.59 -35.57
C SER A 93 -18.44 20.13 -34.11
N ALA A 94 -19.52 19.64 -33.54
CA ALA A 94 -19.52 19.09 -32.20
C ALA A 94 -18.59 17.86 -32.05
N CYS A 95 -18.57 16.96 -33.05
CA CYS A 95 -17.62 15.84 -33.06
C CYS A 95 -16.15 16.28 -33.03
N VAL A 96 -15.80 17.25 -33.83
CA VAL A 96 -14.40 17.78 -33.87
C VAL A 96 -14.04 18.46 -32.56
N LEU A 97 -14.95 19.25 -32.00
CA LEU A 97 -14.71 19.94 -30.74
C LEU A 97 -14.59 18.93 -29.59
N THR A 98 -15.49 17.90 -29.52
CA THR A 98 -15.41 16.83 -28.50
C THR A 98 -14.06 16.16 -28.51
N GLU A 99 -13.49 15.83 -29.67
CA GLU A 99 -12.18 15.19 -29.76
C GLU A 99 -11.06 16.10 -29.25
N SER A 100 -11.09 17.38 -29.63
CA SER A 100 -10.15 18.40 -29.15
C SER A 100 -10.26 18.55 -27.63
N LEU A 101 -11.48 18.65 -27.07
CA LEU A 101 -11.72 18.76 -25.65
C LEU A 101 -11.23 17.53 -24.90
N ARG A 102 -11.47 16.32 -25.41
CA ARG A 102 -11.01 15.07 -24.81
C ARG A 102 -9.50 15.06 -24.62
N ILE A 103 -8.75 15.42 -25.65
CA ILE A 103 -7.28 15.49 -25.61
C ILE A 103 -6.82 16.52 -24.57
N GLN A 104 -7.40 17.71 -24.60
CA GLN A 104 -6.96 18.81 -23.73
C GLN A 104 -7.32 18.58 -22.26
N LEU A 105 -8.53 18.07 -21.98
CA LEU A 105 -8.97 17.72 -20.62
C LEU A 105 -8.16 16.53 -20.06
N ALA A 106 -7.86 15.53 -20.89
CA ALA A 106 -6.98 14.42 -20.52
C ALA A 106 -5.54 14.90 -20.21
N ALA A 107 -5.07 15.95 -20.86
CA ALA A 107 -3.81 16.63 -20.56
C ALA A 107 -3.86 17.52 -19.30
N GLY A 108 -5.01 17.55 -18.58
CA GLY A 108 -5.16 18.28 -17.32
C GLY A 108 -5.49 19.77 -17.46
N LYS A 109 -5.79 20.26 -18.68
CA LYS A 109 -6.21 21.65 -18.85
C LYS A 109 -7.54 21.92 -18.19
N ARG A 110 -7.68 23.07 -17.55
CA ARG A 110 -8.94 23.57 -16.97
C ARG A 110 -9.82 24.21 -18.04
N PRO A 111 -11.14 24.36 -17.84
CA PRO A 111 -12.04 24.95 -18.81
C PRO A 111 -11.57 26.31 -19.36
N ALA A 112 -11.00 27.16 -18.49
CA ALA A 112 -10.45 28.48 -18.92
C ALA A 112 -9.18 28.39 -19.78
N GLU A 113 -8.47 27.27 -19.75
CA GLU A 113 -7.19 27.06 -20.44
C GLU A 113 -7.34 26.31 -21.78
N LEU A 114 -8.57 25.92 -22.11
CA LEU A 114 -8.84 25.15 -23.32
C LEU A 114 -8.62 26.02 -24.55
N ASP A 115 -7.94 25.48 -25.58
CA ASP A 115 -7.87 26.07 -26.87
C ASP A 115 -9.13 25.67 -27.68
N LEU A 116 -9.99 26.62 -27.93
CA LEU A 116 -11.24 26.43 -28.66
C LEU A 116 -11.13 26.79 -30.16
N GLY A 117 -10.02 27.38 -30.57
CA GLY A 117 -9.78 27.78 -31.98
C GLY A 117 -10.97 28.57 -32.54
N ARG A 118 -11.57 28.11 -33.63
CA ARG A 118 -12.72 28.79 -34.29
C ARG A 118 -14.00 28.85 -33.46
N TRP A 119 -14.08 28.12 -32.32
CA TRP A 119 -15.25 28.11 -31.44
C TRP A 119 -15.06 28.98 -30.18
N GLU A 120 -14.16 29.94 -30.23
CA GLU A 120 -13.86 30.85 -29.11
C GLU A 120 -15.11 31.61 -28.63
N THR A 121 -16.07 31.84 -29.49
CA THR A 121 -17.37 32.46 -29.15
C THR A 121 -18.22 31.60 -28.20
N LEU A 122 -17.93 30.31 -28.12
CA LEU A 122 -18.60 29.36 -27.18
C LEU A 122 -17.88 29.23 -25.84
N ARG A 123 -16.83 29.98 -25.58
CA ARG A 123 -16.03 29.86 -24.36
C ARG A 123 -16.87 29.91 -23.09
N VAL A 124 -17.69 30.94 -22.97
CA VAL A 124 -18.50 31.10 -21.76
C VAL A 124 -19.48 29.95 -21.59
N PRO A 125 -20.40 29.67 -22.54
CA PRO A 125 -21.36 28.58 -22.33
C PRO A 125 -20.71 27.20 -22.24
N LEU A 126 -19.57 26.96 -22.91
CA LEU A 126 -18.83 25.71 -22.77
C LEU A 126 -18.16 25.59 -21.38
N THR A 127 -17.60 26.69 -20.87
CA THR A 127 -17.03 26.73 -19.52
C THR A 127 -18.11 26.43 -18.50
N ASP A 128 -19.27 27.07 -18.60
CA ASP A 128 -20.40 26.83 -17.70
C ASP A 128 -20.88 25.37 -17.75
N LEU A 129 -20.95 24.78 -18.95
CA LEU A 129 -21.29 23.38 -19.13
C LEU A 129 -20.27 22.45 -18.46
N LEU A 130 -18.97 22.69 -18.66
CA LEU A 130 -17.91 21.88 -18.04
C LEU A 130 -17.91 22.06 -16.50
N GLU A 131 -18.03 23.29 -16.01
CA GLU A 131 -18.10 23.58 -14.58
C GLU A 131 -19.36 22.97 -13.91
N SER A 132 -20.49 22.94 -14.63
CA SER A 132 -21.70 22.28 -14.13
C SER A 132 -21.52 20.77 -13.91
N ARG A 133 -20.59 20.15 -14.63
CA ARG A 133 -20.25 18.72 -14.58
C ARG A 133 -18.99 18.42 -13.78
N ARG A 134 -18.34 19.45 -13.26
CA ARG A 134 -17.13 19.31 -12.47
C ARG A 134 -17.31 18.28 -11.35
N ARG A 135 -16.37 17.35 -11.25
CA ARG A 135 -16.31 16.33 -10.19
C ARG A 135 -15.08 16.57 -9.34
N TYR A 136 -15.23 16.32 -8.07
CA TYR A 136 -14.13 16.27 -7.14
C TYR A 136 -13.75 14.82 -6.88
N LEU A 137 -12.50 14.47 -7.16
CA LEU A 137 -11.91 13.18 -6.85
C LEU A 137 -10.90 13.37 -5.72
N GLY A 138 -11.10 12.65 -4.63
CA GLY A 138 -10.24 12.71 -3.46
C GLY A 138 -10.82 11.90 -2.32
N GLN A 139 -9.99 11.64 -1.31
CA GLN A 139 -10.40 10.93 -0.11
C GLN A 139 -10.67 11.96 0.99
N MET A 140 -11.90 12.02 1.44
CA MET A 140 -12.25 12.80 2.63
C MET A 140 -11.88 12.01 3.88
N ASP A 141 -11.22 12.67 4.84
CA ASP A 141 -10.83 12.04 6.09
C ASP A 141 -12.04 11.86 7.02
N LEU A 142 -12.11 10.70 7.64
CA LEU A 142 -13.19 10.36 8.57
C LEU A 142 -13.11 11.22 9.84
N ASN A 143 -14.24 11.70 10.31
CA ASN A 143 -14.34 12.40 11.56
C ASN A 143 -14.46 11.40 12.72
N VAL A 144 -13.33 10.98 13.28
CA VAL A 144 -13.29 10.01 14.39
C VAL A 144 -13.90 10.54 15.71
N ALA A 145 -14.27 11.81 15.78
CA ALA A 145 -15.08 12.32 16.88
C ALA A 145 -16.58 12.01 16.71
N SER A 146 -17.04 11.65 15.50
CA SER A 146 -18.43 11.38 15.20
C SER A 146 -18.87 9.98 15.63
N PRO A 147 -20.01 9.85 16.33
CA PRO A 147 -20.62 8.54 16.63
C PRO A 147 -20.95 7.73 15.37
N LEU A 148 -21.23 8.40 14.24
CA LEU A 148 -21.53 7.75 12.97
C LEU A 148 -20.32 6.97 12.44
N VAL A 149 -19.11 7.48 12.59
CA VAL A 149 -17.88 6.81 12.19
C VAL A 149 -17.67 5.55 13.05
N TRP A 150 -17.95 5.63 14.34
CA TRP A 150 -17.82 4.46 15.23
C TRP A 150 -18.84 3.38 14.93
N LYS A 151 -20.07 3.78 14.62
CA LYS A 151 -21.07 2.83 14.13
C LYS A 151 -20.63 2.17 12.84
N PHE A 152 -20.09 2.94 11.91
CA PHE A 152 -19.56 2.41 10.65
C PHE A 152 -18.42 1.42 10.89
N TYR A 153 -17.47 1.72 11.77
CA TYR A 153 -16.37 0.79 12.11
C TYR A 153 -16.91 -0.51 12.71
N ALA A 154 -17.84 -0.42 13.65
CA ALA A 154 -18.44 -1.60 14.27
C ALA A 154 -19.20 -2.45 13.23
N ASP A 155 -20.10 -1.85 12.45
CA ASP A 155 -20.85 -2.55 11.39
C ASP A 155 -19.92 -3.20 10.36
N THR A 156 -18.81 -2.52 10.00
CA THR A 156 -17.84 -3.02 9.02
C THR A 156 -17.06 -4.20 9.58
N LEU A 157 -16.52 -4.10 10.79
CA LEU A 157 -15.76 -5.19 11.42
C LEU A 157 -16.64 -6.43 11.61
N HIS A 158 -17.87 -6.25 12.10
CA HIS A 158 -18.84 -7.32 12.25
C HIS A 158 -19.17 -7.99 10.89
N THR A 159 -19.37 -7.21 9.84
CA THR A 159 -19.64 -7.72 8.49
C THR A 159 -18.47 -8.53 7.95
N LEU A 160 -17.24 -8.02 8.12
CA LEU A 160 -16.03 -8.72 7.68
C LEU A 160 -15.82 -10.04 8.46
N ALA A 161 -16.05 -10.02 9.78
CA ALA A 161 -16.03 -11.23 10.59
C ALA A 161 -17.07 -12.25 10.12
N GLY A 162 -18.29 -11.80 9.79
CA GLY A 162 -19.35 -12.62 9.22
C GLY A 162 -18.97 -13.27 7.87
N TYR A 163 -18.09 -12.65 7.10
CA TYR A 163 -17.49 -13.23 5.89
C TYR A 163 -16.31 -14.18 6.17
N GLY A 164 -15.94 -14.38 7.44
CA GLY A 164 -14.86 -15.26 7.86
C GLY A 164 -13.50 -14.59 7.96
N ALA A 165 -13.42 -13.26 7.95
CA ALA A 165 -12.16 -12.56 8.17
C ALA A 165 -11.70 -12.73 9.61
N SER A 166 -10.50 -13.26 9.82
CA SER A 166 -9.84 -13.36 11.11
C SER A 166 -8.79 -12.29 11.36
N ILE A 167 -8.33 -11.62 10.31
CA ILE A 167 -7.42 -10.47 10.36
C ILE A 167 -7.99 -9.37 9.50
N VAL A 168 -8.08 -8.14 10.03
CA VAL A 168 -8.51 -6.95 9.28
C VAL A 168 -7.39 -5.91 9.27
N ARG A 169 -6.94 -5.56 8.06
CA ARG A 169 -5.95 -4.52 7.84
C ARG A 169 -6.61 -3.14 7.95
N LEU A 170 -6.02 -2.27 8.74
CA LEU A 170 -6.42 -0.88 8.88
C LEU A 170 -5.53 -0.01 7.98
N ASP A 171 -6.06 0.36 6.82
CA ASP A 171 -5.35 1.12 5.79
C ASP A 171 -4.95 2.51 6.29
N ALA A 172 -3.68 2.91 6.03
CA ALA A 172 -3.13 4.24 6.33
C ALA A 172 -3.45 4.74 7.77
N PHE A 173 -3.45 3.83 8.73
CA PHE A 173 -4.00 4.06 10.07
C PHE A 173 -3.35 5.24 10.81
N ALA A 174 -2.05 5.47 10.59
CA ALA A 174 -1.34 6.58 11.20
C ALA A 174 -1.93 7.97 10.88
N TYR A 175 -2.74 8.07 9.83
CA TYR A 175 -3.42 9.30 9.42
C TYR A 175 -4.83 9.45 9.98
N ALA A 176 -5.38 8.46 10.68
CA ALA A 176 -6.77 8.43 11.08
C ALA A 176 -7.10 9.47 12.19
N HIS A 177 -6.19 9.65 13.16
CA HIS A 177 -6.37 10.63 14.23
C HIS A 177 -5.82 11.99 13.84
N LYS A 178 -6.66 13.03 14.00
CA LYS A 178 -6.30 14.42 13.77
C LYS A 178 -6.81 15.29 14.91
N ALA A 179 -5.99 16.23 15.37
CA ALA A 179 -6.36 17.23 16.34
C ALA A 179 -5.73 18.57 16.00
N VAL A 180 -6.36 19.67 16.40
CA VAL A 180 -5.84 21.02 16.19
C VAL A 180 -4.52 21.20 16.89
N GLY A 181 -3.52 21.70 16.18
CA GLY A 181 -2.15 21.91 16.70
C GLY A 181 -1.26 20.68 16.72
N GLU A 182 -1.72 19.54 16.21
CA GLU A 182 -0.95 18.32 16.05
C GLU A 182 -0.60 18.06 14.58
N HIS A 183 0.30 17.09 14.35
CA HIS A 183 0.62 16.60 13.01
C HIS A 183 -0.57 15.86 12.38
N ASN A 184 -0.50 15.60 11.09
CA ASN A 184 -1.48 14.75 10.41
C ASN A 184 -1.08 13.26 10.35
N PHE A 185 -0.05 12.86 11.11
CA PHE A 185 0.51 11.50 11.10
C PHE A 185 0.96 11.09 12.49
N LEU A 186 0.54 9.90 12.93
CA LEU A 186 0.93 9.22 14.17
C LEU A 186 0.90 10.12 15.42
N ASN A 187 -0.20 10.80 15.65
CA ASN A 187 -0.37 11.63 16.84
C ASN A 187 -0.48 10.79 18.10
N GLU A 188 0.36 11.03 19.09
CA GLU A 188 0.36 10.36 20.38
C GLU A 188 -0.19 11.29 21.47
N PRO A 189 -1.10 10.83 22.36
CA PRO A 189 -1.63 9.46 22.49
C PRO A 189 -2.84 9.12 21.60
N GLY A 190 -3.36 10.06 20.82
CA GLY A 190 -4.63 9.95 20.10
C GLY A 190 -4.72 8.75 19.16
N THR A 191 -3.68 8.46 18.38
CA THR A 191 -3.62 7.30 17.48
C THR A 191 -3.76 5.98 18.26
N TRP A 192 -3.10 5.86 19.41
CA TRP A 192 -3.17 4.65 20.23
C TRP A 192 -4.52 4.49 20.92
N SER A 193 -5.13 5.58 21.38
CA SER A 193 -6.48 5.57 21.95
C SER A 193 -7.53 5.15 20.91
N LEU A 194 -7.39 5.63 19.69
CA LEU A 194 -8.22 5.24 18.56
C LEU A 194 -8.09 3.74 18.26
N LEU A 195 -6.86 3.23 18.20
CA LEU A 195 -6.57 1.83 17.94
C LEU A 195 -7.11 0.91 19.05
N ALA A 196 -6.93 1.28 20.32
CA ALA A 196 -7.45 0.54 21.45
C ALA A 196 -8.99 0.43 21.43
N ARG A 197 -9.68 1.52 21.07
CA ARG A 197 -11.14 1.50 20.93
C ARG A 197 -11.60 0.60 19.77
N LEU A 198 -10.89 0.61 18.63
CA LEU A 198 -11.16 -0.32 17.52
C LEU A 198 -10.93 -1.77 17.93
N GLN A 199 -9.87 -2.02 18.72
CA GLN A 199 -9.57 -3.37 19.21
C GLN A 199 -10.70 -3.90 20.07
N THR A 200 -11.28 -3.07 20.97
CA THR A 200 -12.44 -3.48 21.77
C THR A 200 -13.62 -3.94 20.91
N ILE A 201 -13.84 -3.29 19.77
CA ILE A 201 -14.90 -3.69 18.82
C ILE A 201 -14.52 -5.00 18.12
N ALA A 202 -13.27 -5.11 17.66
CA ALA A 202 -12.78 -6.29 16.94
C ALA A 202 -12.74 -7.54 17.80
N ASP A 203 -12.41 -7.40 19.09
CA ASP A 203 -12.37 -8.50 20.07
C ASP A 203 -13.73 -9.19 20.23
N ALA A 204 -14.84 -8.43 20.14
CA ALA A 204 -16.19 -8.98 20.21
C ALA A 204 -16.49 -9.97 19.07
N ASP A 205 -15.83 -9.81 17.92
CA ASP A 205 -15.98 -10.65 16.72
C ASP A 205 -14.78 -11.60 16.53
N GLY A 206 -13.82 -11.65 17.44
CA GLY A 206 -12.63 -12.50 17.35
C GLY A 206 -11.66 -12.10 16.22
N VAL A 207 -11.66 -10.82 15.82
CA VAL A 207 -10.86 -10.28 14.73
C VAL A 207 -9.56 -9.68 15.26
N THR A 208 -8.43 -10.05 14.65
CA THR A 208 -7.13 -9.41 14.90
C THR A 208 -7.00 -8.16 13.99
N LEU A 209 -6.62 -7.04 14.59
CA LEU A 209 -6.34 -5.81 13.82
C LEU A 209 -4.87 -5.79 13.35
N LEU A 210 -4.67 -5.36 12.12
CA LEU A 210 -3.36 -5.17 11.49
C LEU A 210 -3.23 -3.73 11.01
N PRO A 211 -2.76 -2.79 11.85
CA PRO A 211 -2.60 -1.40 11.45
C PRO A 211 -1.46 -1.26 10.44
N GLU A 212 -1.73 -0.57 9.34
CA GLU A 212 -0.69 -0.21 8.38
C GLU A 212 -0.08 1.14 8.77
N ILE A 213 1.18 1.10 9.20
CA ILE A 213 1.96 2.27 9.58
C ILE A 213 3.36 2.12 9.01
N HIS A 214 3.67 2.92 8.01
CA HIS A 214 5.03 3.04 7.49
C HIS A 214 5.86 3.99 8.36
N ALA A 215 6.94 3.49 8.90
CA ALA A 215 7.89 4.24 9.69
C ALA A 215 9.29 3.66 9.50
N SER A 216 10.32 4.51 9.59
CA SER A 216 11.68 4.02 9.53
C SER A 216 12.00 3.09 10.72
N TYR A 217 12.92 2.15 10.51
CA TYR A 217 13.38 1.29 11.59
C TYR A 217 13.87 2.10 12.79
N GLY A 218 14.54 3.24 12.54
CA GLY A 218 15.04 4.13 13.59
C GLY A 218 13.93 4.76 14.46
N GLU A 219 12.71 4.94 13.92
CA GLU A 219 11.57 5.49 14.69
C GLU A 219 10.95 4.47 15.66
N LYS A 220 11.27 3.18 15.53
CA LYS A 220 10.83 2.10 16.42
C LYS A 220 9.31 1.97 16.62
N VAL A 221 8.53 2.40 15.61
CA VAL A 221 7.06 2.32 15.68
C VAL A 221 6.57 0.87 15.72
N TYR A 222 7.27 -0.04 15.03
CA TYR A 222 6.98 -1.48 15.06
C TYR A 222 7.08 -2.06 16.48
N GLU A 223 8.05 -1.59 17.31
CA GLU A 223 8.17 -2.00 18.72
C GLU A 223 7.00 -1.48 19.56
N LYS A 224 6.57 -0.22 19.32
CA LYS A 224 5.41 0.36 20.02
C LYS A 224 4.12 -0.42 19.70
N LEU A 225 3.93 -0.86 18.44
CA LEU A 225 2.81 -1.71 18.04
C LEU A 225 2.87 -3.07 18.73
N ALA A 226 4.02 -3.74 18.65
CA ALA A 226 4.22 -5.06 19.28
C ALA A 226 4.02 -5.03 20.79
N ALA A 227 4.56 -4.01 21.47
CA ALA A 227 4.38 -3.82 22.93
C ALA A 227 2.91 -3.62 23.34
N LYS A 228 2.05 -3.21 22.43
CA LYS A 228 0.60 -3.09 22.63
C LYS A 228 -0.18 -4.34 22.18
N GLY A 229 0.50 -5.39 21.75
CA GLY A 229 -0.09 -6.66 21.34
C GLY A 229 -0.60 -6.71 19.90
N TYR A 230 -0.30 -5.71 19.07
CA TYR A 230 -0.72 -5.70 17.69
C TYR A 230 0.25 -6.46 16.78
N ALA A 231 -0.30 -7.07 15.74
CA ALA A 231 0.52 -7.58 14.64
C ALA A 231 1.16 -6.42 13.85
N VAL A 232 2.37 -6.65 13.36
CA VAL A 232 3.18 -5.66 12.66
C VAL A 232 3.37 -6.08 11.21
N TYR A 233 3.12 -5.18 10.26
CA TYR A 233 3.58 -5.39 8.89
C TYR A 233 5.09 -5.36 8.84
N ASP A 234 5.70 -6.41 8.29
CA ASP A 234 7.14 -6.47 8.07
C ASP A 234 7.49 -5.76 6.74
N PHE A 235 7.53 -4.44 6.79
CA PHE A 235 7.95 -3.59 5.68
C PHE A 235 9.46 -3.58 5.46
N PHE A 236 10.23 -4.21 6.35
CA PHE A 236 11.68 -4.31 6.24
C PHE A 236 12.09 -5.48 5.35
N LEU A 237 11.39 -6.63 5.47
CA LEU A 237 11.74 -7.86 4.77
C LEU A 237 11.89 -7.70 3.24
N PRO A 238 11.02 -6.98 2.51
CA PRO A 238 11.16 -6.86 1.06
C PRO A 238 12.52 -6.32 0.62
N GLY A 239 12.95 -5.23 1.21
CA GLY A 239 14.24 -4.61 0.90
C GLY A 239 15.43 -5.40 1.42
N LEU A 240 15.35 -5.93 2.66
CA LEU A 240 16.39 -6.79 3.23
C LEU A 240 16.63 -8.04 2.39
N MET A 241 15.58 -8.64 1.85
CA MET A 241 15.67 -9.82 1.01
C MET A 241 16.42 -9.52 -0.29
N ILE A 242 16.10 -8.40 -0.97
CA ILE A 242 16.80 -8.01 -2.19
C ILE A 242 18.27 -7.72 -1.86
N ASP A 243 18.55 -6.97 -0.80
CA ASP A 243 19.91 -6.67 -0.37
C ASP A 243 20.72 -7.94 -0.08
N ALA A 244 20.15 -8.89 0.65
CA ALA A 244 20.78 -10.15 0.98
C ALA A 244 21.10 -10.99 -0.27
N LEU A 245 20.16 -11.09 -1.21
CA LEU A 245 20.32 -11.84 -2.45
C LEU A 245 21.34 -11.20 -3.42
N GLU A 246 21.41 -9.87 -3.47
CA GLU A 246 22.35 -9.17 -4.35
C GLU A 246 23.77 -9.19 -3.78
N ARG A 247 23.90 -9.11 -2.49
CA ARG A 247 25.22 -9.16 -1.81
C ARG A 247 25.72 -10.57 -1.57
N GLY A 248 24.84 -11.57 -1.63
CA GLY A 248 25.18 -12.95 -1.27
C GLY A 248 25.50 -13.09 0.23
N SER A 249 24.84 -12.33 1.13
CA SER A 249 25.02 -12.39 2.59
C SER A 249 23.69 -12.42 3.31
N ALA A 250 23.55 -13.37 4.22
CA ALA A 250 22.33 -13.57 5.03
C ALA A 250 22.32 -12.77 6.36
N ASP A 251 23.45 -12.19 6.75
CA ASP A 251 23.67 -11.72 8.12
C ASP A 251 22.65 -10.67 8.59
N THR A 252 22.38 -9.66 7.76
CA THR A 252 21.38 -8.61 8.13
C THR A 252 19.96 -9.17 8.19
N LEU A 253 19.63 -10.09 7.28
CA LEU A 253 18.33 -10.75 7.25
C LEU A 253 18.13 -11.65 8.48
N ALA A 254 19.14 -12.43 8.85
CA ALA A 254 19.14 -13.27 10.03
C ALA A 254 19.06 -12.44 11.33
N ALA A 255 19.80 -11.33 11.40
CA ALA A 255 19.74 -10.42 12.53
C ALA A 255 18.32 -9.83 12.73
N TRP A 256 17.65 -9.43 11.64
CA TRP A 256 16.26 -8.98 11.71
C TRP A 256 15.32 -10.10 12.16
N ALA A 257 15.46 -11.29 11.61
CA ALA A 257 14.65 -12.43 12.01
C ALA A 257 14.85 -12.80 13.51
N GLN A 258 16.08 -12.71 14.00
CA GLN A 258 16.39 -12.93 15.42
C GLN A 258 15.76 -11.83 16.30
N GLU A 259 15.81 -10.56 15.86
CA GLU A 259 15.17 -9.46 16.58
C GLU A 259 13.66 -9.65 16.72
N ILE A 260 12.98 -10.14 15.67
CA ILE A 260 11.55 -10.50 15.73
C ILE A 260 11.29 -11.53 16.83
N LEU A 261 12.13 -12.56 16.93
CA LEU A 261 12.01 -13.62 17.92
C LEU A 261 12.26 -13.10 19.34
N ASP A 262 13.36 -12.39 19.55
CA ASP A 262 13.79 -11.88 20.85
C ASP A 262 12.78 -10.90 21.45
N LYS A 263 12.15 -10.09 20.60
CA LYS A 263 11.14 -9.10 20.99
C LYS A 263 9.72 -9.64 20.93
N HIS A 264 9.52 -10.91 20.58
CA HIS A 264 8.22 -11.56 20.46
C HIS A 264 7.25 -10.80 19.53
N ILE A 265 7.75 -10.25 18.42
CA ILE A 265 6.95 -9.47 17.48
C ILE A 265 6.13 -10.41 16.60
N LEU A 266 4.81 -10.28 16.62
CA LEU A 266 3.94 -10.96 15.68
C LEU A 266 3.95 -10.22 14.34
N THR A 267 4.68 -10.73 13.34
CA THR A 267 4.75 -10.10 12.03
C THR A 267 3.78 -10.71 11.01
N VAL A 268 3.34 -9.87 10.07
CA VAL A 268 2.83 -10.28 8.76
C VAL A 268 3.89 -9.90 7.73
N ASN A 269 4.63 -10.89 7.27
CA ASN A 269 5.74 -10.67 6.35
C ASN A 269 5.30 -10.80 4.90
N MET A 270 5.95 -10.04 4.00
CA MET A 270 5.66 -10.04 2.57
C MET A 270 6.94 -9.85 1.75
N LEU A 271 6.89 -10.18 0.45
CA LEU A 271 7.91 -9.80 -0.53
C LEU A 271 7.45 -8.56 -1.30
N GLY A 272 6.36 -8.65 -2.02
CA GLY A 272 5.72 -7.51 -2.67
C GLY A 272 4.26 -7.35 -2.25
N CYS A 273 3.66 -6.23 -2.65
CA CYS A 273 2.26 -5.91 -2.43
C CYS A 273 1.72 -5.00 -3.55
N HIS A 274 0.50 -4.51 -3.40
CA HIS A 274 -0.13 -3.54 -4.32
C HIS A 274 0.50 -2.13 -4.30
N ASP A 275 1.30 -1.84 -3.29
CA ASP A 275 2.15 -0.64 -3.24
C ASP A 275 3.56 -0.93 -3.77
N GLY A 276 4.51 -0.06 -3.57
CA GLY A 276 5.89 -0.32 -3.96
C GLY A 276 6.68 -1.07 -2.88
N ILE A 277 7.92 -1.39 -3.21
CA ILE A 277 8.89 -1.96 -2.27
C ILE A 277 9.32 -0.85 -1.32
N PRO A 278 9.09 -0.98 0.01
CA PRO A 278 9.41 0.06 0.98
C PRO A 278 10.92 0.29 1.07
N MET A 279 11.33 1.56 1.02
CA MET A 279 12.74 1.96 1.16
C MET A 279 12.95 2.86 2.36
N LEU A 280 11.99 3.74 2.66
CA LEU A 280 12.04 4.60 3.84
C LEU A 280 12.13 3.78 5.13
N ASP A 281 11.42 2.67 5.18
CA ASP A 281 11.35 1.79 6.35
C ASP A 281 12.73 1.22 6.70
N LEU A 282 13.63 1.02 5.74
CA LEU A 282 14.98 0.50 5.95
C LEU A 282 15.94 1.49 6.65
N LYS A 283 15.55 2.77 6.80
CA LYS A 283 16.38 3.77 7.46
C LYS A 283 16.68 3.41 8.92
N GLY A 284 17.95 3.38 9.26
CA GLY A 284 18.42 2.94 10.58
C GLY A 284 18.64 1.43 10.71
N LEU A 285 18.18 0.63 9.76
CA LEU A 285 18.47 -0.80 9.66
C LEU A 285 19.59 -1.08 8.65
N LEU A 286 19.57 -0.40 7.52
CA LEU A 286 20.63 -0.42 6.53
C LEU A 286 21.34 0.95 6.46
N PRO A 287 22.64 0.98 6.13
CA PRO A 287 23.33 2.23 5.77
C PRO A 287 22.65 2.90 4.56
N GLU A 288 22.63 4.22 4.53
CA GLU A 288 21.98 5.01 3.46
C GLU A 288 22.52 4.65 2.07
N GLU A 289 23.83 4.42 1.94
CA GLU A 289 24.47 3.95 0.69
C GLU A 289 23.86 2.64 0.19
N ARG A 290 23.61 1.68 1.08
CA ARG A 290 23.00 0.40 0.70
C ARG A 290 21.54 0.59 0.23
N ILE A 291 20.79 1.48 0.90
CA ILE A 291 19.42 1.79 0.49
C ILE A 291 19.44 2.46 -0.88
N GLN A 292 20.35 3.39 -1.13
CA GLN A 292 20.47 4.03 -2.45
C GLN A 292 20.85 3.01 -3.53
N ASN A 293 21.78 2.11 -3.26
CA ASN A 293 22.15 1.05 -4.20
C ASN A 293 20.96 0.13 -4.54
N LEU A 294 20.09 -0.17 -3.56
CA LEU A 294 18.86 -0.92 -3.81
C LEU A 294 17.88 -0.16 -4.71
N ILE A 295 17.71 1.14 -4.45
CA ILE A 295 16.85 2.00 -5.28
C ILE A 295 17.36 2.01 -6.72
N ASP A 296 18.64 2.27 -6.92
CA ASP A 296 19.26 2.36 -8.24
C ASP A 296 19.19 1.01 -8.99
N LEU A 297 19.39 -0.09 -8.28
CA LEU A 297 19.25 -1.44 -8.82
C LEU A 297 17.82 -1.70 -9.34
N ILE A 298 16.80 -1.43 -8.50
CA ILE A 298 15.41 -1.69 -8.87
C ILE A 298 14.97 -0.76 -10.01
N VAL A 299 15.43 0.48 -10.02
CA VAL A 299 15.18 1.44 -11.12
C VAL A 299 15.83 0.95 -12.42
N THR A 300 17.06 0.46 -12.37
CA THR A 300 17.75 -0.13 -13.54
C THR A 300 16.97 -1.33 -14.09
N ARG A 301 16.22 -2.04 -13.23
CA ARG A 301 15.32 -3.16 -13.60
C ARG A 301 13.90 -2.70 -13.98
N GLY A 302 13.72 -1.42 -14.26
CA GLY A 302 12.46 -0.84 -14.73
C GLY A 302 11.50 -0.39 -13.63
N GLY A 303 11.94 -0.34 -12.37
CA GLY A 303 11.15 0.20 -11.27
C GLY A 303 11.05 1.72 -11.30
N MET A 304 10.05 2.26 -10.62
CA MET A 304 9.76 3.70 -10.57
C MET A 304 9.80 4.22 -9.13
N VAL A 305 10.67 5.19 -8.85
CA VAL A 305 10.79 5.80 -7.53
C VAL A 305 9.57 6.66 -7.23
N LYS A 306 8.99 6.47 -6.06
CA LYS A 306 8.02 7.37 -5.46
C LYS A 306 8.67 8.13 -4.31
N ASN A 307 8.83 9.43 -4.50
CA ASN A 307 9.31 10.33 -3.46
C ASN A 307 8.23 10.60 -2.41
N LEU A 308 8.64 10.84 -1.19
CA LEU A 308 7.75 11.20 -0.09
C LEU A 308 7.06 12.53 -0.41
N HIS A 309 5.76 12.47 -0.71
CA HIS A 309 4.90 13.64 -0.95
C HIS A 309 5.48 14.70 -1.91
N GLY A 310 6.17 14.26 -2.96
CA GLY A 310 6.73 15.17 -3.96
C GLY A 310 8.00 15.91 -3.54
N GLN A 311 8.57 15.61 -2.38
CA GLN A 311 9.88 16.14 -1.98
C GLN A 311 10.96 15.48 -2.81
N LYS A 312 11.78 16.28 -3.49
CA LYS A 312 12.96 15.79 -4.20
C LYS A 312 13.95 15.22 -3.17
N ASN A 313 14.53 14.06 -3.49
CA ASN A 313 15.54 13.36 -2.68
C ASN A 313 15.05 12.76 -1.34
N VAL A 314 13.74 12.66 -1.11
CA VAL A 314 13.20 11.88 -0.01
C VAL A 314 12.39 10.72 -0.58
N TYR A 315 13.05 9.59 -0.79
CA TYR A 315 12.41 8.39 -1.29
C TYR A 315 11.44 7.81 -0.23
N TYR A 316 10.35 7.24 -0.71
CA TYR A 316 9.39 6.51 0.12
C TYR A 316 9.40 5.02 -0.23
N GLN A 317 9.24 4.72 -1.51
CA GLN A 317 9.19 3.35 -2.04
C GLN A 317 9.61 3.32 -3.51
N VAL A 318 9.96 2.14 -4.01
CA VAL A 318 10.14 1.90 -5.45
C VAL A 318 9.02 0.99 -5.94
N ASN A 319 8.21 1.47 -6.89
CA ASN A 319 7.15 0.69 -7.50
C ASN A 319 7.73 -0.25 -8.56
N ALA A 320 7.56 -1.52 -8.37
CA ALA A 320 7.93 -2.61 -9.25
C ALA A 320 7.22 -3.90 -8.81
N THR A 321 7.03 -4.86 -9.70
CA THR A 321 6.75 -6.24 -9.28
C THR A 321 7.99 -6.81 -8.60
N TYR A 322 7.80 -7.65 -7.60
CA TYR A 322 8.95 -8.22 -6.89
C TYR A 322 9.80 -9.11 -7.80
N TYR A 323 9.16 -9.83 -8.73
CA TYR A 323 9.85 -10.62 -9.72
C TYR A 323 10.78 -9.80 -10.63
N SER A 324 10.28 -8.64 -11.14
CA SER A 324 11.14 -7.72 -11.92
C SER A 324 12.24 -7.08 -11.06
N ALA A 325 11.93 -6.73 -9.80
CA ALA A 325 12.94 -6.21 -8.86
C ALA A 325 14.08 -7.22 -8.60
N LEU A 326 13.79 -8.52 -8.66
CA LEU A 326 14.79 -9.60 -8.59
C LEU A 326 15.52 -9.86 -9.93
N GLY A 327 15.28 -9.05 -10.98
CA GLY A 327 15.86 -9.22 -12.30
C GLY A 327 15.24 -10.36 -13.11
N GLU A 328 13.99 -10.67 -12.87
CA GLU A 328 13.20 -11.72 -13.53
C GLU A 328 13.84 -13.11 -13.41
N SER A 329 14.52 -13.36 -12.31
CA SER A 329 15.21 -14.60 -12.01
C SER A 329 14.32 -15.56 -11.24
N ASP A 330 14.00 -16.70 -11.84
CA ASP A 330 13.24 -17.78 -11.20
C ASP A 330 13.95 -18.29 -9.94
N ALA A 331 15.26 -18.46 -10.00
CA ALA A 331 16.06 -18.93 -8.86
C ALA A 331 15.99 -17.95 -7.67
N LYS A 332 16.15 -16.64 -7.92
CA LYS A 332 16.02 -15.62 -6.87
C LYS A 332 14.60 -15.57 -6.31
N MET A 333 13.58 -15.67 -7.17
CA MET A 333 12.18 -15.65 -6.73
C MET A 333 11.84 -16.84 -5.83
N LEU A 334 12.28 -18.04 -6.20
CA LEU A 334 12.09 -19.25 -5.41
C LEU A 334 12.82 -19.20 -4.08
N LEU A 335 14.07 -18.73 -4.08
CA LEU A 335 14.86 -18.57 -2.87
C LEU A 335 14.22 -17.52 -1.92
N ALA A 336 13.84 -16.37 -2.45
CA ALA A 336 13.14 -15.33 -1.69
C ALA A 336 11.84 -15.87 -1.08
N ARG A 337 11.05 -16.62 -1.86
CA ARG A 337 9.81 -17.24 -1.39
C ARG A 337 10.06 -18.29 -0.30
N ALA A 338 11.05 -19.15 -0.47
CA ALA A 338 11.39 -20.14 0.54
C ALA A 338 11.80 -19.47 1.85
N ILE A 339 12.68 -18.49 1.80
CA ILE A 339 13.12 -17.74 2.98
C ILE A 339 11.91 -17.04 3.62
N GLN A 340 11.07 -16.31 2.84
CA GLN A 340 9.86 -15.66 3.36
C GLN A 340 8.96 -16.64 4.14
N LEU A 341 8.74 -17.83 3.60
CA LEU A 341 7.88 -18.83 4.23
C LEU A 341 8.48 -19.41 5.52
N PHE A 342 9.80 -19.34 5.68
CA PHE A 342 10.48 -19.77 6.90
C PHE A 342 10.76 -18.63 7.88
N MET A 343 10.65 -17.35 7.46
CA MET A 343 10.76 -16.23 8.39
C MET A 343 9.72 -16.30 9.51
N PRO A 344 10.03 -15.79 10.72
CA PRO A 344 9.03 -15.64 11.78
C PRO A 344 7.82 -14.84 11.32
N GLY A 345 6.62 -15.25 11.75
CA GLY A 345 5.38 -14.56 11.42
C GLY A 345 4.49 -15.27 10.40
N LYS A 346 3.47 -14.54 9.93
CA LYS A 346 2.50 -15.02 8.94
C LYS A 346 2.84 -14.49 7.54
N PRO A 347 3.12 -15.37 6.56
CA PRO A 347 3.45 -14.91 5.21
C PRO A 347 2.21 -14.43 4.46
N GLN A 348 2.28 -13.21 3.91
CA GLN A 348 1.35 -12.66 2.94
C GLN A 348 1.96 -12.77 1.55
N VAL A 349 1.22 -13.31 0.60
CA VAL A 349 1.69 -13.49 -0.78
C VAL A 349 0.88 -12.62 -1.72
N TRP A 350 1.57 -11.72 -2.43
CA TRP A 350 0.96 -10.93 -3.49
C TRP A 350 0.81 -11.77 -4.75
N TYR A 351 -0.35 -11.65 -5.42
CA TYR A 351 -0.65 -12.53 -6.55
C TYR A 351 0.32 -12.37 -7.74
N LEU A 352 0.77 -11.14 -8.03
CA LEU A 352 1.75 -10.94 -9.11
C LEU A 352 3.09 -11.62 -8.82
N ASP A 353 3.53 -11.60 -7.56
CA ASP A 353 4.75 -12.30 -7.17
C ASP A 353 4.59 -13.83 -7.29
N LEU A 354 3.40 -14.35 -6.91
CA LEU A 354 3.08 -15.77 -7.05
C LEU A 354 3.14 -16.22 -8.51
N PHE A 355 2.57 -15.43 -9.42
CA PHE A 355 2.52 -15.72 -10.84
C PHE A 355 3.77 -15.29 -11.62
N ALA A 356 4.83 -14.85 -10.93
CA ALA A 356 6.03 -14.30 -11.53
C ALA A 356 5.69 -13.23 -12.59
N GLY A 357 4.85 -12.28 -12.17
CA GLY A 357 4.39 -11.17 -13.01
C GLY A 357 5.49 -10.12 -13.15
N LYS A 358 5.62 -9.60 -14.37
CA LYS A 358 6.59 -8.55 -14.72
C LYS A 358 6.00 -7.16 -14.56
N ASN A 359 6.86 -6.14 -14.54
CA ASN A 359 6.46 -4.75 -14.57
C ASN A 359 5.57 -4.44 -15.78
N ASP A 360 4.41 -3.80 -15.54
CA ASP A 360 3.45 -3.39 -16.58
C ASP A 360 3.65 -1.92 -16.95
N CYS A 361 4.66 -1.64 -17.78
CA CYS A 361 4.94 -0.29 -18.26
C CYS A 361 3.81 0.28 -19.12
N ASP A 362 3.07 -0.57 -19.83
CA ASP A 362 1.94 -0.15 -20.64
C ASP A 362 0.77 0.33 -19.79
N ALA A 363 0.52 -0.31 -18.64
CA ALA A 363 -0.48 0.15 -17.68
C ALA A 363 -0.12 1.53 -17.12
N VAL A 364 1.15 1.76 -16.81
CA VAL A 364 1.64 3.07 -16.37
C VAL A 364 1.44 4.12 -17.45
N ALA A 365 1.81 3.83 -18.70
CA ALA A 365 1.63 4.75 -19.82
C ALA A 365 0.15 5.10 -20.05
N ARG A 366 -0.75 4.12 -19.94
CA ARG A 366 -2.21 4.35 -20.04
C ARG A 366 -2.76 5.19 -18.89
N ALA A 367 -2.24 5.02 -17.70
CA ALA A 367 -2.69 5.75 -16.51
C ALA A 367 -2.22 7.21 -16.48
N GLY A 368 -1.13 7.54 -17.18
CA GLY A 368 -0.59 8.89 -17.27
C GLY A 368 0.05 9.39 -15.98
N GLU A 369 -0.03 10.69 -15.71
CA GLU A 369 0.58 11.30 -14.54
C GLU A 369 0.04 10.68 -13.23
N GLY A 370 0.95 10.30 -12.33
CA GLY A 370 0.60 9.63 -11.08
C GLY A 370 0.35 8.12 -11.20
N GLY A 371 0.39 7.55 -12.41
CA GLY A 371 0.11 6.14 -12.69
C GLY A 371 1.23 5.15 -12.33
N HIS A 372 2.31 5.59 -11.70
CA HIS A 372 3.47 4.75 -11.35
C HIS A 372 3.12 3.48 -10.54
N LYS A 373 2.01 3.48 -9.80
CA LYS A 373 1.53 2.31 -9.04
C LYS A 373 0.93 1.21 -9.94
N GLU A 374 0.54 1.55 -11.16
CA GLU A 374 -0.05 0.57 -12.08
C GLU A 374 0.95 -0.48 -12.56
N ILE A 375 2.26 -0.19 -12.40
CA ILE A 375 3.37 -1.08 -12.78
C ILE A 375 3.30 -2.46 -12.11
N ASN A 376 2.75 -2.54 -10.90
CA ASN A 376 2.64 -3.76 -10.10
C ASN A 376 1.20 -4.08 -9.68
N ARG A 377 0.20 -3.64 -10.49
CA ARG A 377 -1.24 -3.84 -10.24
C ARG A 377 -1.98 -4.45 -11.43
N THR A 378 -1.28 -5.11 -12.34
CA THR A 378 -1.88 -5.75 -13.52
C THR A 378 -3.01 -6.69 -13.13
N ASN A 379 -4.19 -6.48 -13.69
CA ASN A 379 -5.32 -7.38 -13.54
C ASN A 379 -5.14 -8.57 -14.48
N LEU A 380 -4.81 -9.73 -13.93
CA LEU A 380 -4.61 -10.94 -14.72
C LEU A 380 -5.96 -11.51 -15.19
N THR A 381 -6.05 -11.82 -16.48
CA THR A 381 -7.18 -12.58 -17.05
C THR A 381 -7.09 -14.05 -16.66
N LYS A 382 -8.21 -14.77 -16.78
CA LYS A 382 -8.24 -16.23 -16.55
C LYS A 382 -7.24 -16.98 -17.43
N VAL A 383 -7.03 -16.53 -18.68
CA VAL A 383 -6.05 -17.12 -19.61
C VAL A 383 -4.64 -16.92 -19.11
N GLN A 384 -4.27 -15.69 -18.75
CA GLN A 384 -2.95 -15.38 -18.19
C GLN A 384 -2.66 -16.14 -16.89
N ILE A 385 -3.67 -16.32 -16.03
CA ILE A 385 -3.53 -17.14 -14.82
C ILE A 385 -3.25 -18.60 -15.19
N ALA A 386 -4.01 -19.17 -16.14
CA ALA A 386 -3.81 -20.56 -16.58
C ALA A 386 -2.42 -20.77 -17.17
N GLU A 387 -1.96 -19.86 -18.03
CA GLU A 387 -0.60 -19.88 -18.60
C GLU A 387 0.48 -19.75 -17.51
N ALA A 388 0.28 -18.85 -16.55
CA ALA A 388 1.22 -18.65 -15.46
C ALA A 388 1.34 -19.89 -14.56
N LEU A 389 0.25 -20.63 -14.32
CA LEU A 389 0.25 -21.86 -13.55
C LEU A 389 1.10 -22.98 -14.19
N GLU A 390 1.38 -22.89 -15.49
CA GLU A 390 2.26 -23.85 -16.17
C GLU A 390 3.76 -23.52 -15.99
N LYS A 391 4.13 -22.31 -15.57
CA LYS A 391 5.52 -21.91 -15.34
C LYS A 391 6.15 -22.74 -14.20
N PRO A 392 7.36 -23.27 -14.38
CA PRO A 392 8.03 -24.04 -13.32
C PRO A 392 8.18 -23.30 -12.01
N VAL A 393 8.54 -22.01 -12.05
CA VAL A 393 8.67 -21.16 -10.85
C VAL A 393 7.37 -21.03 -10.09
N VAL A 394 6.24 -20.95 -10.78
CA VAL A 394 4.91 -20.84 -10.14
C VAL A 394 4.53 -22.17 -9.48
N LYS A 395 4.73 -23.29 -10.17
CA LYS A 395 4.48 -24.65 -9.63
C LYS A 395 5.30 -24.86 -8.35
N LYS A 396 6.59 -24.54 -8.37
CA LYS A 396 7.48 -24.68 -7.21
C LYS A 396 7.08 -23.74 -6.05
N GLN A 397 6.66 -22.50 -6.33
CA GLN A 397 6.13 -21.62 -5.28
C GLN A 397 4.87 -22.20 -4.64
N LEU A 398 3.94 -22.76 -5.43
CA LEU A 398 2.73 -23.41 -4.92
C LEU A 398 3.05 -24.64 -4.07
N GLU A 399 4.08 -25.41 -4.42
CA GLU A 399 4.58 -26.53 -3.61
C GLU A 399 5.09 -26.04 -2.25
N LEU A 400 5.92 -24.99 -2.23
CA LEU A 400 6.42 -24.40 -0.99
C LEU A 400 5.27 -23.90 -0.09
N LEU A 401 4.26 -23.26 -0.67
CA LEU A 401 3.08 -22.80 0.07
C LEU A 401 2.28 -23.98 0.67
N ARG A 402 2.11 -25.09 -0.10
CA ARG A 402 1.46 -26.30 0.41
C ARG A 402 2.26 -26.92 1.55
N LEU A 403 3.57 -26.99 1.43
CA LEU A 403 4.46 -27.48 2.49
C LEU A 403 4.32 -26.65 3.77
N ARG A 404 4.39 -25.33 3.66
CA ARG A 404 4.21 -24.41 4.80
C ARG A 404 2.86 -24.59 5.47
N ARG A 405 1.79 -24.74 4.68
CA ARG A 405 0.42 -24.92 5.20
C ARG A 405 0.23 -26.24 5.93
N ASN A 406 0.81 -27.32 5.41
CA ASN A 406 0.50 -28.68 5.86
C ASN A 406 1.49 -29.22 6.91
N CYS A 407 2.63 -28.55 7.12
CA CYS A 407 3.64 -29.02 8.06
C CYS A 407 3.33 -28.57 9.49
N PRO A 408 3.13 -29.51 10.44
CA PRO A 408 2.84 -29.18 11.84
C PRO A 408 3.97 -28.42 12.56
N ALA A 409 5.18 -28.47 12.06
CA ALA A 409 6.32 -27.73 12.64
C ALA A 409 6.05 -26.22 12.71
N PHE A 410 5.19 -25.68 11.83
CA PHE A 410 4.83 -24.26 11.79
C PHE A 410 3.60 -23.89 12.64
N ALA A 411 3.14 -24.79 13.50
CA ALA A 411 1.98 -24.54 14.35
C ALA A 411 2.24 -23.43 15.38
N GLN A 412 1.17 -22.94 15.98
CA GLN A 412 1.27 -21.94 17.05
C GLN A 412 2.10 -22.48 18.23
N GLY A 413 3.01 -21.66 18.75
CA GLY A 413 3.94 -22.03 19.82
C GLY A 413 5.17 -22.78 19.34
N ALA A 414 5.40 -22.91 18.04
CA ALA A 414 6.63 -23.47 17.50
C ALA A 414 7.87 -22.68 17.94
N LYS A 415 8.96 -23.39 18.16
CA LYS A 415 10.28 -22.80 18.36
C LYS A 415 10.93 -22.55 17.00
N VAL A 416 11.63 -21.44 16.88
CA VAL A 416 12.37 -21.06 15.67
C VAL A 416 13.82 -20.84 16.04
N GLN A 417 14.74 -21.39 15.25
CA GLN A 417 16.17 -21.17 15.35
C GLN A 417 16.69 -20.65 14.01
N ILE A 418 17.58 -19.67 14.07
CA ILE A 418 18.11 -19.00 12.89
C ILE A 418 19.62 -18.95 13.04
N GLU A 419 20.32 -19.42 12.03
CA GLU A 419 21.78 -19.40 11.96
C GLU A 419 22.21 -18.83 10.61
N SER A 420 23.21 -17.97 10.60
CA SER A 420 23.84 -17.46 9.38
C SER A 420 25.35 -17.46 9.49
N CYS A 421 26.00 -17.69 8.37
CA CYS A 421 27.44 -17.55 8.24
C CYS A 421 27.74 -17.05 6.81
N GLY A 422 27.88 -15.73 6.68
CA GLY A 422 28.05 -15.08 5.38
C GLY A 422 26.91 -15.40 4.41
N PRO A 423 27.15 -16.21 3.34
CA PRO A 423 26.10 -16.53 2.37
C PRO A 423 25.13 -17.61 2.84
N GLU A 424 25.45 -18.35 3.88
CA GLU A 424 24.66 -19.49 4.33
C GLU A 424 23.63 -19.05 5.35
N LEU A 425 22.39 -19.54 5.19
CA LEU A 425 21.27 -19.29 6.06
C LEU A 425 20.59 -20.62 6.38
N THR A 426 20.42 -20.90 7.68
CA THR A 426 19.60 -22.00 8.16
C THR A 426 18.46 -21.43 9.01
N ILE A 427 17.23 -21.84 8.72
CA ILE A 427 16.06 -21.52 9.54
C ILE A 427 15.36 -22.83 9.87
N GLU A 428 15.19 -23.11 11.17
CA GLU A 428 14.55 -24.30 11.66
C GLU A 428 13.33 -23.97 12.51
N TRP A 429 12.23 -24.62 12.23
CA TRP A 429 11.00 -24.59 13.01
C TRP A 429 10.79 -25.94 13.66
N SER A 430 10.40 -25.95 14.94
CA SER A 430 10.10 -27.19 15.65
C SER A 430 8.85 -27.04 16.53
N CYS A 431 7.93 -28.00 16.43
CA CYS A 431 6.70 -28.05 17.22
C CYS A 431 6.24 -29.50 17.38
N SER A 432 5.94 -29.90 18.62
CA SER A 432 5.35 -31.21 18.93
C SER A 432 6.06 -32.41 18.27
N GLY A 433 7.40 -32.39 18.22
CA GLY A 433 8.21 -33.40 17.58
C GLY A 433 8.34 -33.33 16.08
N HIS A 434 7.69 -32.40 15.43
CA HIS A 434 7.88 -32.13 14.00
C HIS A 434 8.92 -31.03 13.81
N VAL A 435 9.76 -31.17 12.78
CA VAL A 435 10.79 -30.20 12.42
C VAL A 435 10.67 -29.86 10.94
N ALA A 436 10.81 -28.58 10.62
CA ALA A 436 10.96 -28.07 9.26
C ALA A 436 12.24 -27.23 9.21
N ARG A 437 13.15 -27.56 8.31
CA ARG A 437 14.44 -26.87 8.16
C ARG A 437 14.62 -26.38 6.74
N LEU A 438 15.01 -25.13 6.59
CA LEU A 438 15.48 -24.55 5.34
C LEU A 438 17.00 -24.32 5.45
N GLN A 439 17.75 -24.80 4.49
CA GLN A 439 19.14 -24.43 4.27
C GLN A 439 19.29 -23.76 2.92
N ALA A 440 19.86 -22.59 2.88
CA ALA A 440 19.99 -21.76 1.69
C ALA A 440 21.38 -21.17 1.56
N ASN A 441 21.87 -21.00 0.34
CA ASN A 441 23.10 -20.27 0.04
C ASN A 441 22.77 -19.08 -0.87
N LEU A 442 22.92 -17.88 -0.35
CA LEU A 442 22.54 -16.66 -1.03
C LEU A 442 23.55 -16.27 -2.13
N HIS A 443 24.81 -16.65 -1.99
CA HIS A 443 25.84 -16.37 -2.99
C HIS A 443 25.56 -17.15 -4.29
N PHE A 444 25.28 -18.44 -4.15
CA PHE A 444 24.90 -19.30 -5.29
C PHE A 444 23.41 -19.16 -5.66
N ARG A 445 22.64 -18.38 -4.88
CA ARG A 445 21.20 -18.16 -5.07
C ARG A 445 20.41 -19.47 -5.12
N GLN A 446 20.74 -20.37 -4.22
CA GLN A 446 20.26 -21.73 -4.20
C GLN A 446 19.62 -22.10 -2.87
N ILE A 447 18.49 -22.80 -2.93
CA ILE A 447 17.97 -23.58 -1.81
C ILE A 447 18.79 -24.86 -1.76
N CYS A 448 19.57 -25.06 -0.70
CA CYS A 448 20.36 -26.27 -0.54
C CYS A 448 19.46 -27.45 -0.17
N THR A 449 18.63 -27.27 0.87
CA THR A 449 17.63 -28.26 1.29
C THR A 449 16.40 -27.60 1.91
N VAL A 450 15.28 -28.29 1.78
CA VAL A 450 14.07 -28.04 2.61
C VAL A 450 13.67 -29.40 3.16
N ASP A 451 13.95 -29.60 4.45
CA ASP A 451 13.73 -30.87 5.13
C ASP A 451 12.55 -30.79 6.09
N PHE A 452 11.75 -31.85 6.11
CA PHE A 452 10.65 -32.02 7.07
C PHE A 452 10.79 -33.40 7.70
N PHE A 453 10.89 -33.47 9.03
CA PHE A 453 11.01 -34.74 9.75
C PHE A 453 10.29 -34.72 11.10
N VAL A 454 10.07 -35.91 11.65
CA VAL A 454 9.55 -36.11 13.00
C VAL A 454 10.69 -36.49 13.92
N ALA A 455 11.03 -35.66 14.88
CA ALA A 455 12.19 -35.82 15.75
C ALA A 455 12.11 -37.06 16.64
N ALA A 456 10.93 -37.63 16.87
CA ALA A 456 10.70 -38.79 17.73
C ALA A 456 11.05 -40.17 17.07
N LEU A 457 11.34 -40.19 15.77
CA LEU A 457 11.68 -41.39 15.01
C LEU A 457 13.11 -41.31 14.48
N ALA A 458 14.10 -41.25 15.36
CA ALA A 458 15.51 -41.31 15.00
C ALA A 458 15.95 -42.67 14.38
N CYS A 459 15.00 -43.54 14.06
CA CYS A 459 15.21 -44.76 13.30
C CYS A 459 14.10 -44.92 12.26
N ALA A 460 14.47 -44.71 11.01
CA ALA A 460 13.73 -44.98 9.77
C ALA A 460 12.89 -43.80 9.20
N SER A 461 13.53 -42.99 8.33
CA SER A 461 13.12 -42.69 6.94
C SER A 461 11.66 -42.28 6.68
N HIS A 462 11.28 -41.06 7.06
CA HIS A 462 10.38 -40.24 6.26
C HIS A 462 10.88 -38.80 6.27
N CYS A 463 12.08 -38.64 5.74
CA CYS A 463 12.62 -37.32 5.39
C CYS A 463 12.11 -36.99 3.99
N ILE A 464 11.20 -36.05 3.85
CA ILE A 464 10.88 -35.49 2.54
C ILE A 464 11.90 -34.38 2.30
N THR A 465 13.01 -34.74 1.66
CA THR A 465 14.00 -33.77 1.20
C THR A 465 13.55 -33.30 -0.16
N VAL A 466 13.13 -32.03 -0.27
CA VAL A 466 12.87 -31.40 -1.57
C VAL A 466 14.19 -30.78 -2.05
N ILE A 467 14.92 -31.51 -2.87
CA ILE A 467 16.15 -31.00 -3.51
C ILE A 467 15.72 -30.22 -4.75
N PHE A 468 15.91 -28.93 -4.76
CA PHE A 468 15.82 -28.13 -5.97
C PHE A 468 17.12 -28.31 -6.75
N ALA A 469 17.09 -29.13 -7.82
CA ALA A 469 18.25 -29.43 -8.63
C ALA A 469 18.91 -28.17 -9.22
N ARG A 470 20.22 -28.21 -9.34
CA ARG A 470 21.02 -27.21 -10.06
C ARG A 470 20.53 -27.15 -11.52
N GLU A 471 20.17 -25.95 -12.01
CA GLU A 471 20.24 -25.60 -13.42
C GLU A 471 21.62 -25.04 -13.76
#